data_881b03aea113345a52a002a6c893e9d4
#
_entry.id   881b03aea113345a52a002a6c893e9d4
#
_cell.length_a   1.000
_cell.length_b   1.000
_cell.length_c   1.000
_cell.angle_alpha   90.00
_cell.angle_beta   90.00
_cell.angle_gamma   90.00
#
_symmetry.space_group_name_H-M   'P 1'
#
loop_
_entity.id
_entity.type
_entity.pdbx_description
1 polymer ?
#
loop_
_entity_poly.entity_id
_entity_poly.type
_entity_poly.pdbx_seq_one_letter_code
_entity_poly.pdbx_strand_id
1 'polypeptide(L)'
;YHRRVKSLLYSLEAKLKEHFGEEIVSATHQHIFCDSAPILERRWCVEAGLGFIGKNHQLIHPTLGSMVHPGEIVLNVPVLPDTSSRRNQEDTEKIEKGCADCSLCTDACPTGALRNEQWDATQCIAYTTHHCLECQLPCPYNQLTTNI
;
A
#
# COMPACT_ATOMS: atom_id res chain seq x y z
N TYR A 1 8.91 -5.48 9.81
CA TYR A 1 7.83 -4.48 9.73
C TYR A 1 6.51 -5.00 10.29
N HIS A 2 6.12 -6.27 10.09
CA HIS A 2 4.85 -6.85 10.58
C HIS A 2 4.57 -6.55 12.05
N ARG A 3 5.57 -6.76 12.93
CA ARG A 3 5.39 -6.48 14.37
C ARG A 3 5.04 -5.02 14.61
N ARG A 4 5.71 -4.09 13.92
CA ARG A 4 5.50 -2.66 14.10
C ARG A 4 4.14 -2.23 13.57
N VAL A 5 3.77 -2.66 12.36
CA VAL A 5 2.45 -2.35 11.77
C VAL A 5 1.33 -2.90 12.65
N LYS A 6 1.41 -4.19 13.06
CA LYS A 6 0.41 -4.79 13.96
C LYS A 6 0.30 -4.05 15.29
N SER A 7 1.42 -3.62 15.88
CA SER A 7 1.39 -2.83 17.12
C SER A 7 0.63 -1.52 16.96
N LEU A 8 0.81 -0.83 15.84
CA LEU A 8 0.07 0.40 15.53
C LEU A 8 -1.43 0.12 15.33
N LEU A 9 -1.76 -0.97 14.63
CA LEU A 9 -3.15 -1.38 14.40
C LEU A 9 -3.86 -1.75 15.72
N TYR A 10 -3.20 -2.46 16.62
CA TYR A 10 -3.74 -2.73 17.96
C TYR A 10 -3.96 -1.45 18.78
N SER A 11 -3.05 -0.49 18.68
CA SER A 11 -3.24 0.82 19.35
C SER A 11 -4.42 1.60 18.75
N LEU A 12 -4.63 1.51 17.44
CA LEU A 12 -5.76 2.10 16.76
C LEU A 12 -7.07 1.40 17.15
N GLU A 13 -7.07 0.05 17.18
CA GLU A 13 -8.21 -0.75 17.62
C GLU A 13 -8.66 -0.35 19.03
N ALA A 14 -7.73 -0.21 19.98
CA ALA A 14 -8.05 0.20 21.34
C ALA A 14 -8.77 1.56 21.37
N LYS A 15 -8.32 2.53 20.57
CA LYS A 15 -8.99 3.83 20.45
C LYS A 15 -10.36 3.73 19.80
N LEU A 16 -10.51 2.86 18.80
CA LEU A 16 -11.81 2.64 18.15
C LEU A 16 -12.81 2.03 19.14
N LYS A 17 -12.38 1.05 19.94
CA LYS A 17 -13.21 0.44 20.99
C LYS A 17 -13.59 1.45 22.08
N GLU A 18 -12.67 2.27 22.52
CA GLU A 18 -12.94 3.34 23.48
C GLU A 18 -14.02 4.32 22.97
N HIS A 19 -13.99 4.63 21.68
CA HIS A 19 -14.90 5.61 21.10
C HIS A 19 -16.25 5.04 20.66
N PHE A 20 -16.28 3.83 20.12
CA PHE A 20 -17.45 3.21 19.48
C PHE A 20 -18.01 1.99 20.25
N GLY A 21 -17.33 1.51 21.30
CA GLY A 21 -17.68 0.30 22.05
C GLY A 21 -16.94 -0.94 21.58
N GLU A 22 -16.90 -1.96 22.47
CA GLU A 22 -16.16 -3.23 22.25
C GLU A 22 -16.67 -4.03 21.04
N GLU A 23 -17.92 -3.87 20.67
CA GLU A 23 -18.61 -4.63 19.61
C GLU A 23 -18.18 -4.22 18.19
N ILE A 24 -17.37 -3.14 18.05
CA ILE A 24 -16.90 -2.66 16.75
C ILE A 24 -16.03 -3.69 16.02
N VAL A 25 -15.40 -4.60 16.75
CA VAL A 25 -14.63 -5.72 16.22
C VAL A 25 -15.16 -7.04 16.73
N SER A 26 -15.11 -8.08 15.90
CA SER A 26 -15.53 -9.41 16.32
C SER A 26 -14.53 -10.01 17.31
N ALA A 27 -15.01 -10.46 18.47
CA ALA A 27 -14.20 -11.18 19.45
C ALA A 27 -13.74 -12.57 18.98
N THR A 28 -14.39 -13.14 17.97
CA THR A 28 -14.18 -14.53 17.53
C THR A 28 -13.35 -14.67 16.25
N HIS A 29 -13.08 -13.59 15.53
CA HIS A 29 -12.38 -13.64 14.25
C HIS A 29 -11.16 -12.72 14.27
N GLN A 30 -10.11 -13.17 13.58
CA GLN A 30 -8.96 -12.32 13.32
C GLN A 30 -9.41 -11.15 12.42
N HIS A 31 -9.10 -9.93 12.83
CA HIS A 31 -9.58 -8.70 12.19
C HIS A 31 -8.46 -7.68 11.91
N ILE A 32 -7.24 -7.97 12.35
CA ILE A 32 -6.04 -7.16 12.09
C ILE A 32 -5.10 -7.94 11.18
N PHE A 33 -4.81 -7.37 10.02
CA PHE A 33 -3.98 -7.98 9.00
C PHE A 33 -2.84 -7.06 8.57
N CYS A 34 -1.75 -7.68 8.13
CA CYS A 34 -0.62 -7.05 7.48
C CYS A 34 0.12 -8.17 6.75
N ASP A 35 -0.06 -8.31 5.45
CA ASP A 35 0.45 -9.41 4.61
C ASP A 35 0.13 -10.83 5.16
N SER A 36 -0.95 -10.98 5.92
CA SER A 36 -1.22 -12.21 6.66
C SER A 36 -2.59 -12.84 6.37
N ALA A 37 -3.33 -12.31 5.42
CA ALA A 37 -4.64 -12.81 5.01
C ALA A 37 -4.76 -12.84 3.46
N PRO A 38 -5.69 -13.62 2.91
CA PRO A 38 -5.98 -13.62 1.47
C PRO A 38 -6.78 -12.35 1.07
N ILE A 39 -6.26 -11.20 1.44
CA ILE A 39 -6.83 -9.88 1.15
C ILE A 39 -5.96 -9.21 0.09
N LEU A 40 -6.58 -8.55 -0.87
CA LEU A 40 -5.89 -7.76 -1.88
C LEU A 40 -5.56 -6.37 -1.32
N GLU A 41 -4.67 -6.31 -0.31
CA GLU A 41 -4.33 -5.13 0.47
C GLU A 41 -4.03 -3.91 -0.40
N ARG A 42 -3.18 -4.07 -1.42
CA ARG A 42 -2.85 -2.98 -2.35
C ARG A 42 -4.07 -2.46 -3.10
N ARG A 43 -4.99 -3.34 -3.48
CA ARG A 43 -6.25 -2.94 -4.14
C ARG A 43 -7.14 -2.15 -3.20
N TRP A 44 -7.29 -2.59 -1.96
CA TRP A 44 -8.05 -1.86 -0.95
C TRP A 44 -7.45 -0.49 -0.65
N CYS A 45 -6.12 -0.36 -0.64
CA CYS A 45 -5.46 0.94 -0.53
C CYS A 45 -5.81 1.88 -1.69
N VAL A 46 -5.89 1.36 -2.91
CA VAL A 46 -6.33 2.16 -4.08
C VAL A 46 -7.78 2.59 -3.93
N GLU A 47 -8.68 1.68 -3.57
CA GLU A 47 -10.10 2.01 -3.33
C GLU A 47 -10.28 3.02 -2.19
N ALA A 48 -9.46 2.93 -1.14
CA ALA A 48 -9.41 3.93 -0.08
C ALA A 48 -8.74 5.26 -0.51
N GLY A 49 -8.26 5.32 -1.75
CA GLY A 49 -7.60 6.50 -2.30
C GLY A 49 -6.24 6.82 -1.68
N LEU A 50 -5.55 5.84 -1.13
CA LEU A 50 -4.22 6.04 -0.54
C LEU A 50 -3.10 6.09 -1.58
N GLY A 51 -3.39 5.77 -2.84
CA GLY A 51 -2.42 5.78 -3.92
C GLY A 51 -2.93 5.05 -5.15
N PHE A 52 -2.01 4.62 -5.99
CA PHE A 52 -2.28 3.88 -7.22
C PHE A 52 -1.31 2.70 -7.37
N ILE A 53 -1.62 1.75 -8.25
CA ILE A 53 -0.69 0.67 -8.58
C ILE A 53 0.22 1.14 -9.71
N GLY A 54 1.52 1.19 -9.43
CA GLY A 54 2.53 1.58 -10.40
C GLY A 54 2.86 0.46 -11.41
N LYS A 55 3.65 0.81 -12.45
CA LYS A 55 4.16 -0.17 -13.43
C LYS A 55 5.08 -1.23 -12.80
N ASN A 56 5.61 -0.98 -11.59
CA ASN A 56 6.34 -1.96 -10.79
C ASN A 56 5.41 -2.88 -9.97
N HIS A 57 4.10 -2.82 -10.19
CA HIS A 57 3.08 -3.57 -9.48
C HIS A 57 3.06 -3.36 -7.96
N GLN A 58 3.66 -2.27 -7.47
CA GLN A 58 3.56 -1.86 -6.07
C GLN A 58 2.52 -0.77 -5.89
N LEU A 59 1.97 -0.68 -4.67
CA LEU A 59 1.22 0.49 -4.25
C LEU A 59 2.18 1.69 -4.21
N ILE A 60 1.82 2.78 -4.84
CA ILE A 60 2.54 4.06 -4.79
C ILE A 60 1.67 5.09 -4.10
N HIS A 61 2.09 5.50 -2.90
CA HIS A 61 1.50 6.64 -2.23
C HIS A 61 2.10 7.93 -2.79
N PRO A 62 1.30 8.97 -3.09
CA PRO A 62 1.78 10.17 -3.79
C PRO A 62 2.90 10.92 -3.06
N THR A 63 2.95 10.83 -1.73
CA THR A 63 3.94 11.50 -0.88
C THR A 63 4.99 10.54 -0.33
N LEU A 64 4.61 9.30 0.05
CA LEU A 64 5.49 8.33 0.71
C LEU A 64 6.18 7.36 -0.26
N GLY A 65 5.80 7.39 -1.54
CA GLY A 65 6.34 6.47 -2.54
C GLY A 65 5.83 5.04 -2.43
N SER A 66 6.62 4.09 -2.92
CA SER A 66 6.25 2.66 -2.98
C SER A 66 6.84 1.83 -1.84
N MET A 67 7.67 2.42 -0.97
CA MET A 67 8.27 1.71 0.18
C MET A 67 7.36 1.81 1.40
N VAL A 68 6.09 1.44 1.23
CA VAL A 68 5.06 1.48 2.27
C VAL A 68 4.54 0.08 2.58
N HIS A 69 4.15 -0.14 3.81
CA HIS A 69 3.54 -1.39 4.26
C HIS A 69 2.13 -1.10 4.77
N PRO A 70 1.10 -1.48 4.01
CA PRO A 70 -0.28 -1.35 4.46
C PRO A 70 -0.59 -2.29 5.62
N GLY A 71 -1.67 -1.96 6.32
CA GLY A 71 -2.27 -2.82 7.32
C GLY A 71 -3.74 -2.47 7.45
N GLU A 72 -4.57 -3.47 7.76
CA GLU A 72 -6.01 -3.34 7.78
C GLU A 72 -6.60 -3.76 9.11
N ILE A 73 -7.71 -3.11 9.46
CA ILE A 73 -8.62 -3.53 10.51
C ILE A 73 -9.99 -3.75 9.88
N VAL A 74 -10.51 -4.96 10.00
CA VAL A 74 -11.88 -5.29 9.58
C VAL A 74 -12.83 -5.03 10.75
N LEU A 75 -13.86 -4.23 10.51
CA LEU A 75 -14.84 -3.83 11.54
C LEU A 75 -16.19 -4.48 11.30
N ASN A 76 -16.96 -4.71 12.35
CA ASN A 76 -18.32 -5.25 12.29
C ASN A 76 -19.39 -4.20 11.98
N VAL A 77 -19.01 -2.94 11.95
CA VAL A 77 -19.92 -1.81 11.75
C VAL A 77 -19.70 -1.19 10.38
N PRO A 78 -20.75 -0.68 9.74
CA PRO A 78 -20.60 0.06 8.51
C PRO A 78 -19.81 1.35 8.79
N VAL A 79 -18.70 1.52 8.08
CA VAL A 79 -17.94 2.77 8.09
C VAL A 79 -18.40 3.57 6.88
N LEU A 80 -18.97 4.75 7.13
CA LEU A 80 -19.32 5.65 6.05
C LEU A 80 -18.03 6.20 5.42
N PRO A 81 -17.89 6.17 4.10
CA PRO A 81 -16.74 6.76 3.45
C PRO A 81 -16.67 8.25 3.80
N ASP A 82 -15.49 8.67 4.21
CA ASP A 82 -15.23 10.10 4.40
C ASP A 82 -15.25 10.79 3.03
N THR A 83 -16.36 11.46 2.74
CA THR A 83 -16.53 12.24 1.51
C THR A 83 -15.78 13.56 1.56
N SER A 84 -15.34 14.01 2.74
CA SER A 84 -14.41 15.11 2.89
C SER A 84 -13.00 14.60 2.61
N SER A 85 -12.63 14.48 1.36
CA SER A 85 -11.29 14.07 0.96
C SER A 85 -10.24 14.93 1.68
N ARG A 86 -9.57 14.35 2.68
CA ARG A 86 -8.42 14.99 3.36
C ARG A 86 -7.18 15.04 2.47
N ARG A 87 -7.28 14.50 1.25
CA ARG A 87 -6.22 14.61 0.26
C ARG A 87 -6.16 16.05 -0.24
N ASN A 88 -4.95 16.60 -0.27
CA ASN A 88 -4.74 17.86 -0.96
C ASN A 88 -4.88 17.66 -2.48
N GLN A 89 -5.09 18.75 -3.21
CA GLN A 89 -5.25 18.73 -4.66
C GLN A 89 -4.01 18.13 -5.34
N GLU A 90 -2.81 18.41 -4.84
CA GLU A 90 -1.55 17.90 -5.39
C GLU A 90 -1.45 16.37 -5.34
N ASP A 91 -1.87 15.74 -4.23
CA ASP A 91 -1.87 14.29 -4.12
C ASP A 91 -2.92 13.65 -5.04
N THR A 92 -4.07 14.29 -5.22
CA THR A 92 -5.10 13.84 -6.16
C THR A 92 -4.58 13.86 -7.59
N GLU A 93 -3.95 14.95 -8.02
CA GLU A 93 -3.36 15.09 -9.35
C GLU A 93 -2.24 14.05 -9.59
N LYS A 94 -1.40 13.77 -8.58
CA LYS A 94 -0.36 12.73 -8.66
C LYS A 94 -0.96 11.34 -8.83
N ILE A 95 -2.05 11.02 -8.13
CA ILE A 95 -2.74 9.73 -8.25
C ILE A 95 -3.34 9.58 -9.64
N GLU A 96 -4.02 10.60 -10.15
CA GLU A 96 -4.63 10.61 -11.48
C GLU A 96 -3.59 10.49 -12.59
N LYS A 97 -2.46 11.17 -12.46
CA LYS A 97 -1.34 11.08 -13.40
C LYS A 97 -0.69 9.71 -13.40
N GLY A 98 -0.60 9.05 -12.25
CA GLY A 98 0.04 7.75 -12.10
C GLY A 98 1.49 7.74 -12.59
N CYS A 99 1.89 6.65 -13.24
CA CYS A 99 3.23 6.52 -13.83
C CYS A 99 3.39 7.24 -15.17
N ALA A 100 2.30 7.61 -15.85
CA ALA A 100 2.33 8.17 -17.21
C ALA A 100 3.33 7.41 -18.13
N ASP A 101 4.23 8.12 -18.79
CA ASP A 101 5.21 7.55 -19.72
C ASP A 101 6.51 7.07 -19.04
N CYS A 102 6.58 7.09 -17.70
CA CYS A 102 7.77 6.67 -16.95
C CYS A 102 8.03 5.16 -17.13
N SER A 103 9.28 4.77 -17.43
CA SER A 103 9.71 3.38 -17.59
C SER A 103 10.84 2.97 -16.63
N LEU A 104 11.28 3.86 -15.73
CA LEU A 104 12.48 3.66 -14.91
C LEU A 104 12.50 2.32 -14.13
N CYS A 105 11.36 1.88 -13.63
CA CYS A 105 11.28 0.61 -12.88
C CYS A 105 11.35 -0.62 -13.82
N THR A 106 10.82 -0.52 -15.02
CA THR A 106 10.87 -1.60 -16.02
C THR A 106 12.28 -1.72 -16.60
N ASP A 107 12.94 -0.59 -16.87
CA ASP A 107 14.30 -0.54 -17.39
C ASP A 107 15.33 -1.04 -16.35
N ALA A 108 15.09 -0.77 -15.06
CA ALA A 108 15.95 -1.21 -13.97
C ALA A 108 15.75 -2.68 -13.58
N CYS A 109 14.72 -3.37 -14.07
CA CYS A 109 14.45 -4.75 -13.69
C CYS A 109 15.50 -5.71 -14.27
N PRO A 110 16.38 -6.34 -13.44
CA PRO A 110 17.51 -7.11 -13.94
C PRO A 110 17.11 -8.40 -14.67
N THR A 111 15.91 -8.91 -14.38
CA THR A 111 15.39 -10.14 -15.01
C THR A 111 14.35 -9.87 -16.09
N GLY A 112 13.94 -8.61 -16.23
CA GLY A 112 12.85 -8.24 -17.14
C GLY A 112 11.49 -8.81 -16.69
N ALA A 113 11.32 -9.12 -15.42
CA ALA A 113 10.03 -9.54 -14.85
C ALA A 113 8.93 -8.50 -14.99
N LEU A 114 9.31 -7.24 -15.22
CA LEU A 114 8.41 -6.12 -15.52
C LEU A 114 8.52 -5.78 -17.00
N ARG A 115 7.63 -6.29 -17.84
CA ARG A 115 7.62 -6.01 -19.29
C ARG A 115 6.20 -5.76 -19.76
N ASN A 116 6.03 -4.80 -20.67
CA ASN A 116 4.74 -4.51 -21.32
C ASN A 116 3.61 -4.34 -20.30
N GLU A 117 3.88 -3.63 -19.19
CA GLU A 117 2.91 -3.41 -18.10
C GLU A 117 2.42 -4.71 -17.43
N GLN A 118 3.11 -5.81 -17.65
CA GLN A 118 2.85 -7.10 -17.01
C GLN A 118 3.96 -7.45 -16.02
N TRP A 119 3.61 -8.22 -15.02
CA TRP A 119 4.55 -8.74 -14.03
C TRP A 119 4.59 -10.25 -14.06
N ASP A 120 5.77 -10.79 -14.34
CA ASP A 120 6.03 -12.21 -14.26
C ASP A 120 6.65 -12.56 -12.90
N ALA A 121 5.83 -13.12 -12.01
CA ALA A 121 6.25 -13.50 -10.66
C ALA A 121 7.39 -14.54 -10.68
N THR A 122 7.43 -15.42 -11.67
CA THR A 122 8.43 -16.49 -11.76
C THR A 122 9.82 -15.97 -12.07
N GLN A 123 9.92 -14.84 -12.73
CA GLN A 123 11.17 -14.15 -13.05
C GLN A 123 11.54 -13.09 -12.00
N CYS A 124 10.65 -12.72 -11.11
CA CYS A 124 10.89 -11.66 -10.13
C CYS A 124 11.79 -12.14 -8.99
N ILE A 125 12.98 -11.58 -8.87
CA ILE A 125 13.94 -11.92 -7.80
C ILE A 125 13.34 -11.67 -6.41
N ALA A 126 12.63 -10.55 -6.22
CA ALA A 126 11.99 -10.25 -4.94
C ALA A 126 10.95 -11.29 -4.54
N TYR A 127 10.21 -11.84 -5.50
CA TYR A 127 9.22 -12.89 -5.26
C TYR A 127 9.87 -14.24 -4.94
N THR A 128 10.98 -14.56 -5.60
CA THR A 128 11.67 -15.84 -5.43
C THR A 128 12.65 -15.88 -4.26
N THR A 129 13.31 -14.75 -3.94
CA THR A 129 14.36 -14.67 -2.91
C THR A 129 14.08 -13.66 -1.79
N HIS A 130 13.03 -12.85 -1.93
CA HIS A 130 12.64 -11.76 -1.02
C HIS A 130 13.67 -10.61 -0.87
N HIS A 131 14.65 -10.50 -1.77
CA HIS A 131 15.73 -9.53 -1.68
C HIS A 131 15.99 -8.82 -3.02
N CYS A 132 15.08 -7.94 -3.45
CA CYS A 132 15.30 -7.09 -4.60
C CYS A 132 14.45 -5.81 -4.48
N LEU A 133 15.07 -4.66 -4.69
CA LEU A 133 14.42 -3.35 -4.67
C LEU A 133 14.67 -2.55 -5.97
N GLU A 134 15.27 -3.17 -6.99
CA GLU A 134 15.74 -2.49 -8.21
C GLU A 134 14.62 -1.72 -8.94
N CYS A 135 13.38 -2.20 -8.89
CA CYS A 135 12.25 -1.50 -9.48
C CYS A 135 11.69 -0.36 -8.60
N GLN A 136 12.04 -0.33 -7.32
CA GLN A 136 11.57 0.71 -6.39
C GLN A 136 12.57 1.86 -6.26
N LEU A 137 13.88 1.55 -6.24
CA LEU A 137 14.94 2.55 -6.06
C LEU A 137 14.90 3.70 -7.07
N PRO A 138 14.72 3.48 -8.38
CA PRO A 138 14.68 4.57 -9.35
C PRO A 138 13.32 5.29 -9.42
N CYS A 139 12.32 4.85 -8.67
CA CYS A 139 10.98 5.42 -8.74
C CYS A 139 10.97 6.88 -8.29
N PRO A 140 10.52 7.84 -9.12
CA PRO A 140 10.50 9.26 -8.76
C PRO A 140 9.69 9.56 -7.50
N TYR A 141 8.65 8.77 -7.23
CA TYR A 141 7.84 8.92 -6.02
C TYR A 141 8.61 8.55 -4.74
N ASN A 142 9.63 7.69 -4.82
CA ASN A 142 10.48 7.33 -3.68
C ASN A 142 11.55 8.39 -3.39
N GLN A 143 11.96 9.17 -4.39
CA GLN A 143 12.98 10.21 -4.23
C GLN A 143 12.47 11.43 -3.46
N LEU A 144 11.16 11.62 -3.37
CA LEU A 144 10.55 12.71 -2.61
C LEU A 144 10.67 12.51 -1.09
N THR A 145 10.95 11.29 -0.62
CA THR A 145 11.03 10.95 0.80
C THR A 145 12.41 11.16 1.42
N THR A 146 13.43 11.48 0.63
CA THR A 146 14.81 11.68 1.12
C THR A 146 15.06 13.08 1.74
N ASN A 147 14.04 13.94 1.77
CA ASN A 147 14.12 15.31 2.28
C ASN A 147 13.29 15.54 3.57
N ILE A 148 12.95 14.48 4.32
CA ILE A 148 12.25 14.59 5.62
C ILE A 148 13.19 14.21 6.76
#